data_fc70db70aa2b0cb18b8ad261570a12b9
#
_entry.id   fc70db70aa2b0cb18b8ad261570a12b9
#
_cell.length_a   1.000
_cell.length_b   1.000
_cell.length_c   1.000
_cell.angle_alpha   90.00
_cell.angle_beta   90.00
_cell.angle_gamma   90.00
#
_symmetry.space_group_name_H-M   'P 1'
#
loop_
_entity.id
_entity.type
_entity.pdbx_description
1 polymer ?
#
loop_
_entity_poly.entity_id
_entity_poly.type
_entity_poly.pdbx_seq_one_letter_code
_entity_poly.pdbx_strand_id
1 'polypeptide(L)'
;VLIAFSLFAQDAHLKFKGVPIDGSLTEFVNKMKSAGFTHIGTQDGMAALQGDFAGYKNCTVAVFTVKPLNIVSMIGVIFQSRDNWADLESDYDFFKEMLTEKYSAPAVVIEEFKRTPQDDNDKIYELRMNRCTWASAFQTELGEIELSIEHQDFQSRVVLRYRDKINTEKVRKQALEDL
;
A
#
# COMPACT_ATOMS: atom_id res chain seq x y z
N VAL A 1 33.91 -35.75 -1.00
CA VAL A 1 33.92 -34.26 -1.05
C VAL A 1 32.48 -33.78 -0.97
N LEU A 2 32.05 -33.32 0.22
CA LEU A 2 30.74 -32.68 0.43
C LEU A 2 30.86 -31.23 -0.04
N ILE A 3 30.18 -30.90 -1.12
CA ILE A 3 30.00 -29.51 -1.56
C ILE A 3 28.83 -28.95 -0.74
N ALA A 4 29.13 -28.16 0.28
CA ALA A 4 28.12 -27.37 0.99
C ALA A 4 27.65 -26.23 0.07
N PHE A 5 26.46 -26.33 -0.49
CA PHE A 5 25.74 -25.22 -1.08
C PHE A 5 25.32 -24.29 0.06
N SER A 6 26.07 -23.22 0.27
CA SER A 6 25.59 -22.09 1.05
C SER A 6 24.43 -21.47 0.28
N LEU A 7 23.19 -21.80 0.64
CA LEU A 7 22.04 -20.99 0.30
C LEU A 7 22.23 -19.65 1.03
N PHE A 8 22.76 -18.65 0.33
CA PHE A 8 22.53 -17.27 0.73
C PHE A 8 21.02 -17.08 0.66
N ALA A 9 20.37 -17.04 1.81
CA ALA A 9 19.01 -16.52 1.91
C ALA A 9 19.10 -15.07 1.43
N GLN A 10 18.79 -14.86 0.15
CA GLN A 10 18.69 -13.53 -0.42
C GLN A 10 17.53 -12.89 0.33
N ASP A 11 17.79 -11.79 1.05
CA ASP A 11 16.78 -11.04 1.77
C ASP A 11 15.62 -10.78 0.81
N ALA A 12 14.55 -11.54 0.93
CA ALA A 12 13.44 -11.49 0.02
C ALA A 12 12.55 -10.31 0.43
N HIS A 13 12.46 -9.30 -0.42
CA HIS A 13 11.60 -8.14 -0.23
C HIS A 13 10.18 -8.39 -0.75
N LEU A 14 9.20 -7.75 -0.13
CA LEU A 14 7.85 -7.68 -0.68
C LEU A 14 7.91 -7.07 -2.09
N LYS A 15 7.08 -7.56 -3.01
CA LYS A 15 7.11 -7.11 -4.41
C LYS A 15 5.84 -6.39 -4.79
N PHE A 16 5.99 -5.30 -5.53
CA PHE A 16 4.92 -4.60 -6.21
C PHE A 16 5.08 -4.75 -7.73
N LYS A 17 4.09 -5.34 -8.43
CA LYS A 17 4.18 -5.63 -9.88
C LYS A 17 5.46 -6.39 -10.28
N GLY A 18 5.91 -7.30 -9.41
CA GLY A 18 7.14 -8.06 -9.63
C GLY A 18 8.44 -7.32 -9.26
N VAL A 19 8.38 -6.03 -8.97
CA VAL A 19 9.53 -5.21 -8.55
C VAL A 19 9.68 -5.29 -7.02
N PRO A 20 10.83 -5.72 -6.48
CA PRO A 20 11.08 -5.70 -5.04
C PRO A 20 10.99 -4.27 -4.48
N ILE A 21 10.33 -4.11 -3.35
CA ILE A 21 10.21 -2.83 -2.63
C ILE A 21 11.51 -2.60 -1.87
N ASP A 22 12.52 -2.15 -2.59
CA ASP A 22 13.88 -1.93 -2.10
C ASP A 22 14.68 -0.96 -2.98
N GLY A 23 15.84 -0.56 -2.47
CA GLY A 23 16.78 0.31 -3.17
C GLY A 23 16.47 1.80 -3.06
N SER A 24 17.18 2.60 -3.84
CA SER A 24 16.94 4.04 -3.89
C SER A 24 15.64 4.37 -4.65
N LEU A 25 15.07 5.55 -4.35
CA LEU A 25 13.87 6.04 -5.04
C LEU A 25 14.04 6.06 -6.57
N THR A 26 15.21 6.53 -7.04
CA THR A 26 15.51 6.62 -8.47
C THR A 26 15.56 5.26 -9.16
N GLU A 27 16.21 4.28 -8.53
CA GLU A 27 16.27 2.91 -9.06
C GLU A 27 14.91 2.27 -9.12
N PHE A 28 14.10 2.41 -8.06
CA PHE A 28 12.76 1.87 -8.00
C PHE A 28 11.85 2.50 -9.07
N VAL A 29 11.87 3.84 -9.19
CA VAL A 29 11.12 4.58 -10.22
C VAL A 29 11.49 4.10 -11.63
N ASN A 30 12.78 3.87 -11.92
CA ASN A 30 13.22 3.36 -13.21
C ASN A 30 12.71 1.94 -13.49
N LYS A 31 12.72 1.05 -12.49
CA LYS A 31 12.11 -0.29 -12.61
C LYS A 31 10.60 -0.21 -12.86
N MET A 32 9.90 0.68 -12.18
CA MET A 32 8.47 0.89 -12.38
C MET A 32 8.14 1.46 -13.77
N LYS A 33 8.96 2.36 -14.30
CA LYS A 33 8.82 2.84 -15.69
C LYS A 33 8.97 1.68 -16.69
N SER A 34 9.90 0.78 -16.46
CA SER A 34 10.06 -0.44 -17.28
C SER A 34 8.86 -1.39 -17.13
N ALA A 35 8.14 -1.34 -16.01
CA ALA A 35 6.91 -2.09 -15.77
C ALA A 35 5.64 -1.40 -16.32
N GLY A 36 5.78 -0.30 -17.08
CA GLY A 36 4.68 0.38 -17.76
C GLY A 36 4.05 1.56 -17.00
N PHE A 37 4.70 2.05 -15.93
CA PHE A 37 4.24 3.23 -15.20
C PHE A 37 4.89 4.51 -15.71
N THR A 38 4.15 5.60 -15.68
CA THR A 38 4.64 6.94 -16.02
C THR A 38 5.00 7.68 -14.73
N HIS A 39 6.23 8.21 -14.63
CA HIS A 39 6.64 9.05 -13.51
C HIS A 39 6.01 10.45 -13.66
N ILE A 40 5.31 10.90 -12.62
CA ILE A 40 4.60 12.19 -12.59
C ILE A 40 5.46 13.25 -11.91
N GLY A 41 6.10 12.91 -10.80
CA GLY A 41 6.92 13.85 -10.03
C GLY A 41 7.57 13.21 -8.81
N THR A 42 8.52 13.94 -8.22
CA THR A 42 9.20 13.55 -6.98
C THR A 42 9.30 14.76 -6.06
N GLN A 43 8.92 14.56 -4.79
CA GLN A 43 9.01 15.59 -3.75
C GLN A 43 9.25 14.93 -2.40
N ASP A 44 10.14 15.49 -1.60
CA ASP A 44 10.39 15.13 -0.18
C ASP A 44 10.58 13.62 0.09
N GLY A 45 11.28 12.92 -0.80
CA GLY A 45 11.53 11.47 -0.65
C GLY A 45 10.35 10.59 -1.08
N MET A 46 9.36 11.16 -1.74
CA MET A 46 8.23 10.46 -2.35
C MET A 46 8.23 10.68 -3.87
N ALA A 47 7.96 9.62 -4.64
CA ALA A 47 7.67 9.72 -6.07
C ALA A 47 6.23 9.34 -6.35
N ALA A 48 5.60 10.07 -7.26
CA ALA A 48 4.29 9.75 -7.80
C ALA A 48 4.44 9.17 -9.22
N LEU A 49 3.78 8.05 -9.44
CA LEU A 49 3.71 7.35 -10.72
C LEU A 49 2.24 7.16 -11.11
N GLN A 50 1.97 6.99 -12.39
CA GLN A 50 0.64 6.65 -12.89
C GLN A 50 0.71 5.41 -13.76
N GLY A 51 -0.26 4.51 -13.62
CA GLY A 51 -0.34 3.31 -14.44
C GLY A 51 -1.55 2.44 -14.10
N ASP A 52 -1.70 1.36 -14.85
CA ASP A 52 -2.81 0.42 -14.68
C ASP A 52 -2.48 -0.62 -13.61
N PHE A 53 -3.42 -0.88 -12.72
CA PHE A 53 -3.27 -1.84 -11.63
C PHE A 53 -4.56 -2.63 -11.39
N ALA A 54 -4.45 -3.97 -11.35
CA ALA A 54 -5.55 -4.90 -11.05
C ALA A 54 -6.83 -4.65 -11.87
N GLY A 55 -6.69 -4.28 -13.16
CA GLY A 55 -7.82 -3.97 -14.06
C GLY A 55 -8.29 -2.51 -14.00
N TYR A 56 -7.88 -1.75 -13.01
CA TYR A 56 -8.20 -0.33 -12.90
C TYR A 56 -7.20 0.50 -13.71
N LYS A 57 -7.72 1.52 -14.42
CA LYS A 57 -6.95 2.40 -15.26
C LYS A 57 -6.45 3.62 -14.49
N ASN A 58 -5.26 4.11 -14.88
CA ASN A 58 -4.73 5.39 -14.38
C ASN A 58 -4.65 5.50 -12.84
N CYS A 59 -4.34 4.41 -12.15
CA CYS A 59 -4.10 4.44 -10.72
C CYS A 59 -2.88 5.31 -10.41
N THR A 60 -2.95 6.08 -9.32
CA THR A 60 -1.78 6.78 -8.79
C THR A 60 -1.01 5.84 -7.88
N VAL A 61 0.29 5.70 -8.11
CA VAL A 61 1.20 4.90 -7.28
C VAL A 61 2.19 5.82 -6.60
N ALA A 62 2.08 5.94 -5.28
CA ALA A 62 3.00 6.69 -4.45
C ALA A 62 4.09 5.77 -3.92
N VAL A 63 5.34 6.13 -4.15
CA VAL A 63 6.52 5.40 -3.69
C VAL A 63 7.16 6.19 -2.56
N PHE A 64 7.30 5.59 -1.39
CA PHE A 64 7.82 6.27 -0.20
C PHE A 64 9.17 5.72 0.19
N THR A 65 10.09 6.64 0.47
CA THR A 65 11.33 6.33 1.18
C THR A 65 11.23 6.75 2.63
N VAL A 66 12.00 6.10 3.50
CA VAL A 66 12.06 6.43 4.92
C VAL A 66 13.44 6.96 5.27
N LYS A 67 13.47 8.10 5.96
CA LYS A 67 14.69 8.67 6.54
C LYS A 67 15.10 7.88 7.80
N PRO A 68 16.41 7.80 8.13
CA PRO A 68 17.53 8.49 7.46
C PRO A 68 18.07 7.75 6.23
N LEU A 69 17.70 6.50 6.01
CA LEU A 69 18.33 5.63 4.99
C LEU A 69 17.93 5.97 3.55
N ASN A 70 16.84 6.71 3.35
CA ASN A 70 16.28 7.05 2.03
C ASN A 70 16.07 5.83 1.11
N ILE A 71 15.72 4.69 1.69
CA ILE A 71 15.38 3.46 0.97
C ILE A 71 13.87 3.37 0.75
N VAL A 72 13.45 2.78 -0.35
CA VAL A 72 12.04 2.51 -0.63
C VAL A 72 11.55 1.43 0.34
N SER A 73 10.50 1.73 1.10
CA SER A 73 9.95 0.84 2.12
C SER A 73 8.45 0.65 2.01
N MET A 74 7.75 1.57 1.34
CA MET A 74 6.30 1.50 1.19
C MET A 74 5.85 1.98 -0.20
N ILE A 75 4.82 1.30 -0.71
CA ILE A 75 4.11 1.67 -1.94
C ILE A 75 2.64 1.87 -1.58
N GLY A 76 2.06 2.99 -2.00
CA GLY A 76 0.63 3.24 -1.91
C GLY A 76 0.01 3.25 -3.31
N VAL A 77 -1.06 2.46 -3.51
CA VAL A 77 -1.89 2.53 -4.72
C VAL A 77 -3.16 3.27 -4.38
N ILE A 78 -3.43 4.33 -5.08
CA ILE A 78 -4.58 5.20 -4.87
C ILE A 78 -5.48 5.03 -6.09
N PHE A 79 -6.69 4.52 -5.85
CA PHE A 79 -7.68 4.30 -6.90
C PHE A 79 -8.48 5.56 -7.21
N GLN A 80 -9.30 5.52 -8.24
CA GLN A 80 -10.16 6.64 -8.60
C GLN A 80 -11.13 6.97 -7.45
N SER A 81 -11.43 8.24 -7.28
CA SER A 81 -12.39 8.69 -6.28
C SER A 81 -13.81 8.24 -6.62
N ARG A 82 -14.60 8.02 -5.59
CA ARG A 82 -16.03 7.69 -5.66
C ARG A 82 -16.83 8.70 -4.85
N ASP A 83 -18.00 9.03 -5.34
CA ASP A 83 -18.88 10.02 -4.72
C ASP A 83 -19.91 9.38 -3.76
N ASN A 84 -20.11 8.08 -3.84
CA ASN A 84 -21.07 7.34 -3.02
C ASN A 84 -20.41 6.16 -2.30
N TRP A 85 -21.03 5.72 -1.21
CA TRP A 85 -20.53 4.64 -0.38
C TRP A 85 -20.58 3.28 -1.07
N ALA A 86 -21.66 2.98 -1.79
CA ALA A 86 -21.83 1.68 -2.44
C ALA A 86 -20.70 1.35 -3.42
N ASP A 87 -20.22 2.34 -4.19
CA ASP A 87 -19.10 2.16 -5.10
C ASP A 87 -17.77 1.98 -4.35
N LEU A 88 -17.56 2.72 -3.23
CA LEU A 88 -16.37 2.55 -2.38
C LEU A 88 -16.33 1.16 -1.75
N GLU A 89 -17.43 0.73 -1.18
CA GLU A 89 -17.58 -0.58 -0.54
C GLU A 89 -17.40 -1.70 -1.57
N SER A 90 -17.98 -1.56 -2.76
CA SER A 90 -17.81 -2.53 -3.86
C SER A 90 -16.35 -2.65 -4.31
N ASP A 91 -15.64 -1.51 -4.49
CA ASP A 91 -14.22 -1.52 -4.83
C ASP A 91 -13.38 -2.15 -3.71
N TYR A 92 -13.67 -1.81 -2.45
CA TYR A 92 -12.98 -2.37 -1.28
C TYR A 92 -13.19 -3.88 -1.16
N ASP A 93 -14.43 -4.36 -1.28
CA ASP A 93 -14.75 -5.78 -1.18
C ASP A 93 -14.10 -6.59 -2.29
N PHE A 94 -14.09 -6.07 -3.52
CA PHE A 94 -13.36 -6.66 -4.64
C PHE A 94 -11.88 -6.87 -4.32
N PHE A 95 -11.19 -5.83 -3.81
CA PHE A 95 -9.78 -5.95 -3.47
C PHE A 95 -9.55 -6.84 -2.25
N LYS A 96 -10.43 -6.80 -1.25
CA LYS A 96 -10.36 -7.67 -0.08
C LYS A 96 -10.45 -9.15 -0.47
N GLU A 97 -11.36 -9.50 -1.38
CA GLU A 97 -11.48 -10.85 -1.93
C GLU A 97 -10.21 -11.28 -2.67
N MET A 98 -9.71 -10.47 -3.61
CA MET A 98 -8.50 -10.73 -4.37
C MET A 98 -7.24 -10.88 -3.49
N LEU A 99 -7.13 -10.06 -2.45
CA LEU A 99 -6.05 -10.16 -1.48
C LEU A 99 -6.18 -11.41 -0.60
N THR A 100 -7.40 -11.78 -0.24
CA THR A 100 -7.68 -13.01 0.53
C THR A 100 -7.31 -14.26 -0.27
N GLU A 101 -7.64 -14.28 -1.56
CA GLU A 101 -7.25 -15.38 -2.44
C GLU A 101 -5.71 -15.51 -2.54
N LYS A 102 -5.03 -14.37 -2.64
CA LYS A 102 -3.57 -14.34 -2.86
C LYS A 102 -2.74 -14.51 -1.58
N TYR A 103 -3.18 -13.96 -0.46
CA TYR A 103 -2.39 -13.84 0.78
C TYR A 103 -3.05 -14.50 1.99
N SER A 104 -4.16 -15.22 1.81
CA SER A 104 -5.02 -15.78 2.86
C SER A 104 -5.88 -14.72 3.57
N ALA A 105 -6.63 -15.14 4.58
CA ALA A 105 -7.53 -14.23 5.31
C ALA A 105 -6.76 -13.06 5.94
N PRO A 106 -7.34 -11.86 5.99
CA PRO A 106 -6.73 -10.73 6.66
C PRO A 106 -6.52 -11.00 8.15
N ALA A 107 -5.38 -10.57 8.69
CA ALA A 107 -5.05 -10.70 10.11
C ALA A 107 -5.87 -9.73 10.98
N VAL A 108 -6.26 -8.59 10.40
CA VAL A 108 -7.08 -7.58 11.07
C VAL A 108 -8.12 -7.08 10.09
N VAL A 109 -9.36 -6.95 10.56
CA VAL A 109 -10.47 -6.29 9.84
C VAL A 109 -11.14 -5.32 10.80
N ILE A 110 -11.25 -4.06 10.41
CA ILE A 110 -11.99 -3.01 11.12
C ILE A 110 -12.91 -2.37 10.10
N GLU A 111 -14.21 -2.59 10.25
CA GLU A 111 -15.25 -2.09 9.35
C GLU A 111 -16.34 -1.47 10.21
N GLU A 112 -16.08 -0.25 10.70
CA GLU A 112 -16.93 0.37 11.70
C GLU A 112 -17.14 1.87 11.49
N PHE A 113 -18.31 2.32 11.94
CA PHE A 113 -18.64 3.74 12.09
C PHE A 113 -18.77 4.07 13.57
N LYS A 114 -18.24 5.23 14.00
CA LYS A 114 -18.42 5.71 15.38
C LYS A 114 -19.88 5.99 15.75
N ARG A 115 -20.72 6.22 14.74
CA ARG A 115 -22.17 6.41 14.86
C ARG A 115 -22.83 5.54 13.80
N THR A 116 -23.95 4.91 14.13
CA THR A 116 -24.71 4.11 13.16
C THR A 116 -25.28 4.99 12.06
N PRO A 117 -24.81 4.85 10.80
CA PRO A 117 -25.36 5.57 9.67
C PRO A 117 -26.79 5.08 9.37
N GLN A 118 -27.63 5.97 8.85
CA GLN A 118 -29.00 5.61 8.44
C GLN A 118 -29.09 5.18 6.97
N ASP A 119 -28.22 5.74 6.14
CA ASP A 119 -28.13 5.46 4.70
C ASP A 119 -26.71 5.67 4.16
N ASP A 120 -26.50 5.52 2.86
CA ASP A 120 -25.19 5.67 2.21
C ASP A 120 -24.67 7.12 2.24
N ASN A 121 -25.53 8.13 2.28
CA ASN A 121 -25.11 9.53 2.43
C ASN A 121 -24.55 9.76 3.83
N ASP A 122 -25.17 9.19 4.84
CA ASP A 122 -24.65 9.22 6.22
C ASP A 122 -23.29 8.50 6.31
N LYS A 123 -23.11 7.36 5.64
CA LYS A 123 -21.82 6.66 5.60
C LYS A 123 -20.70 7.52 5.00
N ILE A 124 -20.97 8.18 3.87
CA ILE A 124 -20.02 9.12 3.25
C ILE A 124 -19.73 10.31 4.16
N TYR A 125 -20.75 10.82 4.85
CA TYR A 125 -20.57 11.91 5.80
C TYR A 125 -19.70 11.49 6.99
N GLU A 126 -19.92 10.32 7.57
CA GLU A 126 -19.10 9.78 8.67
C GLU A 126 -17.64 9.59 8.22
N LEU A 127 -17.41 9.10 7.00
CA LEU A 127 -16.07 8.98 6.42
C LEU A 127 -15.38 10.35 6.29
N ARG A 128 -16.07 11.35 5.75
CA ARG A 128 -15.55 12.72 5.58
C ARG A 128 -15.22 13.40 6.91
N MET A 129 -15.91 13.02 7.97
CA MET A 129 -15.71 13.55 9.32
C MET A 129 -14.70 12.73 10.14
N ASN A 130 -13.94 11.80 9.54
CA ASN A 130 -13.02 10.88 10.21
C ASN A 130 -13.68 10.09 11.35
N ARG A 131 -14.93 9.66 11.15
CA ARG A 131 -15.72 8.85 12.08
C ARG A 131 -16.07 7.48 11.52
N CYS A 132 -15.32 7.05 10.51
CA CYS A 132 -15.38 5.75 9.89
C CYS A 132 -13.97 5.17 9.86
N THR A 133 -13.84 3.89 10.20
CA THR A 133 -12.65 3.08 9.94
C THR A 133 -13.09 1.89 9.10
N TRP A 134 -12.58 1.80 7.87
CA TRP A 134 -12.86 0.71 6.96
C TRP A 134 -11.56 0.23 6.39
N ALA A 135 -10.99 -0.83 7.00
CA ALA A 135 -9.65 -1.31 6.68
C ALA A 135 -9.49 -2.81 6.93
N SER A 136 -8.66 -3.45 6.12
CA SER A 136 -8.18 -4.81 6.30
C SER A 136 -6.66 -4.85 6.19
N ALA A 137 -5.98 -5.57 7.07
CA ALA A 137 -4.54 -5.77 7.06
C ALA A 137 -4.21 -7.25 6.84
N PHE A 138 -3.34 -7.51 5.86
CA PHE A 138 -2.85 -8.83 5.49
C PHE A 138 -1.38 -8.94 5.88
N GLN A 139 -1.06 -9.91 6.72
CA GLN A 139 0.32 -10.20 7.12
C GLN A 139 0.93 -11.25 6.20
N THR A 140 2.13 -10.98 5.73
CA THR A 140 2.94 -11.92 4.96
C THR A 140 4.31 -12.10 5.62
N GLU A 141 5.07 -13.11 5.23
CA GLU A 141 6.44 -13.27 5.69
C GLU A 141 7.34 -12.08 5.29
N LEU A 142 7.03 -11.42 4.18
CA LEU A 142 7.82 -10.36 3.58
C LEU A 142 7.36 -8.94 3.95
N GLY A 143 6.19 -8.80 4.60
CA GLY A 143 5.66 -7.49 4.95
C GLY A 143 4.16 -7.50 5.16
N GLU A 144 3.59 -6.30 5.19
CA GLU A 144 2.18 -6.05 5.42
C GLU A 144 1.53 -5.41 4.20
N ILE A 145 0.29 -5.80 3.94
CA ILE A 145 -0.56 -5.16 2.91
C ILE A 145 -1.82 -4.66 3.62
N GLU A 146 -2.07 -3.36 3.53
CA GLU A 146 -3.23 -2.69 4.10
C GLU A 146 -4.16 -2.22 2.98
N LEU A 147 -5.42 -2.53 3.09
CA LEU A 147 -6.51 -2.05 2.24
C LEU A 147 -7.43 -1.17 3.07
N SER A 148 -7.76 0.02 2.60
CA SER A 148 -8.61 0.96 3.34
C SER A 148 -9.51 1.79 2.42
N ILE A 149 -10.63 2.28 2.98
CA ILE A 149 -11.41 3.38 2.41
C ILE A 149 -11.01 4.66 3.15
N GLU A 150 -10.63 5.68 2.40
CA GLU A 150 -10.11 6.93 2.95
C GLU A 150 -10.76 8.15 2.30
N HIS A 151 -10.82 9.24 3.08
CA HIS A 151 -11.19 10.55 2.59
C HIS A 151 -10.05 11.53 2.83
N GLN A 152 -9.48 12.05 1.75
CA GLN A 152 -8.41 13.03 1.78
C GLN A 152 -8.54 13.98 0.59
N ASP A 153 -8.21 15.27 0.79
CA ASP A 153 -8.25 16.29 -0.25
C ASP A 153 -9.61 16.36 -0.96
N PHE A 154 -10.69 16.30 -0.18
CA PHE A 154 -12.09 16.30 -0.65
C PHE A 154 -12.47 15.11 -1.54
N GLN A 155 -11.69 14.04 -1.55
CA GLN A 155 -11.94 12.83 -2.34
C GLN A 155 -12.00 11.60 -1.45
N SER A 156 -13.02 10.78 -1.69
CA SER A 156 -13.16 9.45 -1.05
C SER A 156 -12.71 8.37 -2.01
N ARG A 157 -11.86 7.45 -1.56
CA ARG A 157 -11.24 6.45 -2.44
C ARG A 157 -10.79 5.22 -1.66
N VAL A 158 -10.61 4.13 -2.37
CA VAL A 158 -9.90 2.96 -1.87
C VAL A 158 -8.41 3.20 -2.01
N VAL A 159 -7.65 2.77 -1.02
CA VAL A 159 -6.18 2.85 -0.99
C VAL A 159 -5.62 1.50 -0.58
N LEU A 160 -4.57 1.07 -1.27
CA LEU A 160 -3.85 -0.17 -0.99
C LEU A 160 -2.40 0.15 -0.69
N ARG A 161 -1.87 -0.27 0.46
CA ARG A 161 -0.49 -0.04 0.88
C ARG A 161 0.27 -1.33 1.03
N TYR A 162 1.47 -1.37 0.49
CA TYR A 162 2.45 -2.43 0.65
C TYR A 162 3.60 -1.91 1.50
N ARG A 163 3.87 -2.51 2.65
CA ARG A 163 5.00 -2.18 3.53
C ARG A 163 6.00 -3.33 3.55
N ASP A 164 7.22 -3.09 3.09
CA ASP A 164 8.29 -4.07 3.14
C ASP A 164 8.80 -4.23 4.57
N LYS A 165 8.88 -5.47 5.06
CA LYS A 165 9.29 -5.79 6.44
C LYS A 165 10.75 -5.43 6.68
N ILE A 166 11.64 -5.87 5.78
CA ILE A 166 13.09 -5.72 5.97
C ILE A 166 13.47 -4.25 6.03
N ASN A 167 12.98 -3.44 5.09
CA ASN A 167 13.31 -2.02 5.04
C ASN A 167 12.65 -1.22 6.17
N THR A 168 11.45 -1.61 6.58
CA THR A 168 10.80 -1.03 7.76
C THR A 168 11.60 -1.34 9.04
N GLU A 169 12.08 -2.57 9.21
CA GLU A 169 12.91 -2.97 10.35
C GLU A 169 14.28 -2.30 10.34
N LYS A 170 14.95 -2.16 9.18
CA LYS A 170 16.22 -1.43 9.04
C LYS A 170 16.09 0.01 9.52
N VAL A 171 15.04 0.70 9.07
CA VAL A 171 14.78 2.09 9.47
C VAL A 171 14.51 2.21 10.96
N ARG A 172 13.67 1.31 11.52
CA ARG A 172 13.40 1.27 12.97
C ARG A 172 14.68 1.03 13.78
N LYS A 173 15.54 0.12 13.32
CA LYS A 173 16.81 -0.19 13.98
C LYS A 173 17.72 1.03 14.03
N GLN A 174 17.87 1.72 12.90
CA GLN A 174 18.64 2.96 12.82
C GLN A 174 18.08 4.05 13.75
N ALA A 175 16.76 4.23 13.79
CA ALA A 175 16.14 5.21 14.68
C ALA A 175 16.34 4.88 16.17
N LEU A 176 16.43 3.59 16.54
CA LEU A 176 16.70 3.16 17.91
C LEU A 176 18.17 3.38 18.31
N GLU A 177 19.11 3.36 17.37
CA GLU A 177 20.53 3.66 17.61
C GLU A 177 20.78 5.15 17.92
N ASP A 178 19.83 6.03 17.51
CA ASP A 178 19.91 7.48 17.73
C ASP A 178 19.25 7.91 19.06
N LEU A 179 18.58 6.99 19.81
CA LEU A 179 17.94 7.24 21.10
C LEU A 179 18.82 6.84 22.29
#